data_eb8b8ebcb2a5ae679adea4ea39f6dbf6
#
_entry.id   eb8b8ebcb2a5ae679adea4ea39f6dbf6
#
_cell.length_a   1.000
_cell.length_b   1.000
_cell.length_c   1.000
_cell.angle_alpha   90.00
_cell.angle_beta   90.00
_cell.angle_gamma   90.00
#
_symmetry.space_group_name_H-M   'P 1'
#
loop_
_entity.id
_entity.type
_entity.pdbx_description
1 polymer ?
#
loop_
_entity_poly.entity_id
_entity_poly.type
_entity_poly.pdbx_seq_one_letter_code
_entity_poly.pdbx_strand_id
1 'polypeptide(L)' 'MNKALALLRNVYDDDHGFKITVTEQNGNIYSKYYRMIDYLKAYKSFEYASNHYILKGDHRIYHKDVKLEIVNIYVR' A
#
# COMPACT_ATOMS: atom_id res chain seq x y z
N MET A 1 -12.02 10.34 9.50
CA MET A 1 -10.93 10.69 8.59
C MET A 1 -9.77 9.76 8.80
N ASN A 2 -9.17 9.29 7.76
CA ASN A 2 -8.09 8.34 7.89
C ASN A 2 -6.75 9.01 8.16
N LYS A 3 -5.81 8.22 8.67
CA LYS A 3 -4.47 8.71 9.02
C LYS A 3 -3.67 9.20 7.82
N ALA A 4 -3.94 8.65 6.63
CA ALA A 4 -3.22 9.03 5.43
C ALA A 4 -3.45 10.50 5.08
N LEU A 5 -4.68 10.99 5.21
CA LEU A 5 -4.97 12.40 4.96
C LEU A 5 -4.31 13.33 6.00
N ALA A 6 -4.28 12.90 7.26
CA ALA A 6 -3.63 13.68 8.29
C ALA A 6 -2.12 13.76 8.06
N LEU A 7 -1.51 12.66 7.68
CA LEU A 7 -0.08 12.61 7.35
C LEU A 7 0.23 13.43 6.10
N LEU A 8 -0.64 13.40 5.12
CA LEU A 8 -0.47 14.15 3.88
C LEU A 8 -0.34 15.64 4.14
N ARG A 9 -1.09 16.18 5.10
CA ARG A 9 -1.03 17.59 5.46
C ARG A 9 0.32 17.99 6.03
N ASN A 10 1.01 17.06 6.68
CA ASN A 10 2.26 17.32 7.37
C ASN A 10 3.49 17.03 6.52
N VAL A 11 3.38 16.11 5.58
CA VAL A 11 4.53 15.62 4.78
C VAL A 11 4.27 15.71 3.28
N TYR A 12 3.40 16.62 2.86
CA TYR A 12 3.13 16.79 1.45
C TYR A 12 4.30 17.53 0.79
N ASP A 13 5.08 16.78 0.03
CA ASP A 13 6.18 17.30 -0.77
C ASP A 13 6.46 16.33 -1.93
N ASP A 14 7.36 16.73 -2.82
CA ASP A 14 7.69 15.95 -4.00
C ASP A 14 8.69 14.81 -3.70
N ASP A 15 9.28 14.81 -2.52
CA ASP A 15 10.27 13.80 -2.15
C ASP A 15 9.67 12.57 -1.50
N HIS A 16 8.45 12.70 -0.99
CA HIS A 16 7.77 11.59 -0.31
C HIS A 16 6.65 11.02 -1.15
N GLY A 17 6.29 9.81 -0.84
CA GLY A 17 5.21 9.11 -1.47
C GLY A 17 4.77 7.92 -0.64
N PHE A 18 3.89 7.13 -1.20
CA PHE A 18 3.37 5.94 -0.56
C PHE A 18 4.03 4.71 -1.14
N LYS A 19 4.38 3.80 -0.26
CA LYS A 19 4.85 2.47 -0.64
C LYS A 19 3.86 1.46 -0.10
N ILE A 20 3.32 0.64 -0.98
CA ILE A 20 2.48 -0.50 -0.61
C ILE A 20 3.30 -1.75 -0.81
N THR A 21 3.50 -2.49 0.26
CA THR A 21 4.24 -3.74 0.23
C THR A 21 3.29 -4.90 0.47
N VAL A 22 3.29 -5.84 -0.44
CA VAL A 22 2.45 -7.03 -0.37
C VAL A 22 3.34 -8.26 -0.21
N THR A 23 3.04 -9.06 0.80
CA THR A 23 3.68 -10.35 1.02
C THR A 23 2.66 -11.44 0.71
N GLU A 24 2.95 -12.28 -0.26
CA GLU A 24 2.08 -13.39 -0.62
C GLU A 24 2.31 -14.58 0.31
N GLN A 25 1.39 -15.53 0.29
CA GLN A 25 1.48 -16.72 1.14
C GLN A 25 2.72 -17.56 0.86
N ASN A 26 3.19 -17.55 -0.38
CA ASN A 26 4.40 -18.28 -0.77
C ASN A 26 5.70 -17.57 -0.40
N GLY A 27 5.60 -16.39 0.24
CA GLY A 27 6.75 -15.61 0.65
C GLY A 27 7.23 -14.58 -0.36
N ASN A 28 6.64 -14.53 -1.54
CA ASN A 28 6.98 -13.49 -2.52
C ASN A 28 6.56 -12.14 -2.00
N ILE A 29 7.43 -11.15 -2.20
CA ILE A 29 7.19 -9.78 -1.75
C ILE A 29 7.33 -8.86 -2.96
N TYR A 30 6.36 -7.96 -3.12
CA TYR A 30 6.45 -6.93 -4.14
C TYR A 30 5.93 -5.61 -3.60
N SER A 31 6.33 -4.53 -4.24
CA SER A 31 5.97 -3.19 -3.79
C SER A 31 5.48 -2.34 -4.96
N LYS A 32 4.58 -1.42 -4.64
CA LYS A 32 4.11 -0.38 -5.56
C LYS A 32 4.34 0.97 -4.90
N TYR A 33 4.67 1.96 -5.71
CA TYR A 33 4.93 3.31 -5.22
C TYR A 33 3.97 4.29 -5.87
N TYR A 34 3.53 5.26 -5.09
CA TYR A 34 2.64 6.33 -5.54
C TYR A 34 3.16 7.65 -5.01
N ARG A 35 3.01 8.72 -5.80
CA ARG A 35 3.33 10.06 -5.32
C ARG A 35 2.28 10.51 -4.30
N MET A 36 2.63 11.50 -3.48
CA MET A 36 1.70 12.04 -2.50
C MET A 36 0.39 12.54 -3.11
N ILE A 37 0.48 13.17 -4.29
CA ILE A 37 -0.70 13.67 -4.98
C ILE A 37 -1.67 12.55 -5.38
N ASP A 38 -1.17 11.34 -5.50
CA ASP A 38 -1.96 10.17 -5.89
C ASP A 38 -2.46 9.38 -4.67
N TYR A 39 -2.64 10.04 -3.54
CA TYR A 39 -2.98 9.36 -2.29
C TYR A 39 -4.27 8.54 -2.37
N LEU A 40 -5.26 8.99 -3.13
CA LEU A 40 -6.50 8.22 -3.30
C LEU A 40 -6.24 6.91 -4.03
N LYS A 41 -5.40 6.93 -5.04
CA LYS A 41 -5.01 5.71 -5.77
C LYS A 41 -4.24 4.77 -4.87
N ALA A 42 -3.33 5.31 -4.07
CA ALA A 42 -2.55 4.51 -3.13
C ALA A 42 -3.47 3.85 -2.10
N TYR A 43 -4.38 4.61 -1.53
CA TYR A 43 -5.32 4.10 -0.53
C TYR A 43 -6.22 3.01 -1.10
N LYS A 44 -6.77 3.22 -2.30
CA LYS A 44 -7.61 2.22 -2.97
C LYS A 44 -6.83 0.97 -3.31
N SER A 45 -5.59 1.12 -3.73
CA SER A 45 -4.72 -0.01 -4.03
C SER A 45 -4.41 -0.83 -2.78
N PHE A 46 -4.13 -0.15 -1.67
CA PHE A 46 -3.93 -0.78 -0.38
C PHE A 46 -5.18 -1.54 0.08
N GLU A 47 -6.33 -0.91 -0.02
CA GLU A 47 -7.62 -1.50 0.37
C GLU A 47 -7.93 -2.72 -0.50
N TYR A 48 -7.73 -2.60 -1.81
CA TYR A 48 -7.92 -3.72 -2.72
C TYR A 48 -7.03 -4.90 -2.35
N ALA A 49 -5.75 -4.65 -2.14
CA ALA A 49 -4.80 -5.72 -1.80
C ALA A 49 -5.13 -6.36 -0.46
N SER A 50 -5.58 -5.56 0.51
CA SER A 50 -5.94 -6.06 1.85
C SER A 50 -7.18 -6.95 1.82
N ASN A 51 -8.09 -6.71 0.89
CA ASN A 51 -9.34 -7.46 0.79
C ASN A 51 -9.32 -8.54 -0.29
N HIS A 52 -8.28 -8.55 -1.09
CA HIS A 52 -8.16 -9.52 -2.18
C HIS A 52 -7.91 -10.92 -1.64
N TYR A 53 -8.56 -11.90 -2.26
CA TYR A 53 -8.35 -13.30 -1.91
C TYR A 53 -8.49 -14.16 -3.16
N ILE A 54 -7.93 -15.36 -3.08
CA ILE A 54 -8.17 -16.43 -4.05
C ILE A 54 -8.91 -17.54 -3.33
N LEU A 55 -9.67 -18.30 -4.07
CA LEU A 55 -10.37 -19.47 -3.52
C LEU A 55 -9.50 -20.71 -3.72
N LYS A 56 -9.38 -21.47 -2.64
CA LYS A 56 -8.77 -22.79 -2.68
C LYS A 56 -9.75 -23.77 -2.03
N GLY A 57 -10.52 -24.44 -2.87
CA GLY A 57 -11.68 -25.18 -2.39
C GLY A 57 -12.71 -24.21 -1.82
N ASP A 58 -13.08 -24.41 -0.56
CA ASP A 58 -14.01 -23.53 0.16
C ASP A 58 -13.32 -22.44 0.96
N HIS A 59 -11.99 -22.37 0.88
CA HIS A 59 -11.21 -21.45 1.71
C HIS A 59 -10.81 -20.21 0.92
N ARG A 60 -10.89 -19.05 1.59
CA ARG A 60 -10.37 -17.79 1.06
C ARG A 60 -8.94 -17.63 1.53
N ILE A 61 -8.04 -17.45 0.57
CA ILE A 61 -6.63 -17.25 0.87
C ILE A 61 -6.27 -15.81 0.55
N TYR A 62 -5.98 -15.05 1.60
CA TYR A 62 -5.59 -13.64 1.50
C TYR A 62 -4.07 -13.53 1.37
N HIS A 63 -3.60 -12.34 1.03
CA HIS A 63 -2.17 -12.07 1.13
C HIS A 63 -1.74 -12.21 2.59
N LYS A 64 -0.51 -12.64 2.79
CA LYS A 64 0.04 -12.84 4.13
C LYS A 64 0.16 -11.53 4.88
N ASP A 65 0.55 -10.46 4.19
CA ASP A 65 0.69 -9.14 4.78
C ASP A 65 0.55 -8.07 3.70
N VAL A 66 -0.07 -6.96 4.06
CA VAL A 66 -0.17 -5.78 3.19
C VAL A 66 0.13 -4.56 4.04
N LYS A 67 1.14 -3.78 3.64
CA LYS A 67 1.59 -2.60 4.36
C LYS A 67 1.46 -1.35 3.52
N LEU A 68 1.07 -0.26 4.17
CA LEU A 68 1.07 1.07 3.56
C LEU A 68 1.99 1.95 4.39
N GLU A 69 2.98 2.54 3.73
CA GLU A 69 3.97 3.39 4.39
C GLU A 69 4.17 4.68 3.61
N ILE A 70 4.57 5.73 4.33
CA ILE A 70 5.05 6.96 3.71
C ILE A 70 6.56 6.87 3.69
N VAL A 71 7.15 6.98 2.50
CA VAL A 71 8.58 6.81 2.30
C VAL A 71 9.14 7.93 1.44
N ASN A 72 10.43 8.12 1.50
CA ASN A 72 11.13 9.00 0.58
C ASN A 72 11.33 8.24 -0.73
N ILE A 73 10.70 8.71 -1.81
CA ILE A 73 10.74 8.03 -3.11
C ILE A 73 11.84 8.56 -4.02
N TYR A 74 12.52 9.62 -3.64
CA TYR A 74 13.66 10.14 -4.38
C TYR A 74 14.93 9.89 -3.59
N VAL A 75 15.62 8.84 -3.96
CA VAL A 75 16.90 8.50 -3.35
C VAL A 75 17.98 9.22 -4.11
N ARG A 76 18.78 9.99 -3.39
CA ARG A 76 19.89 10.73 -3.96
C ARG A 76 21.23 10.11 -3.55
#